data_32c98df7cd7b15ffc11ae624a3182c94
#
_entry.id   32c98df7cd7b15ffc11ae624a3182c94
#
_cell.length_a   1.000
_cell.length_b   1.000
_cell.length_c   1.000
_cell.angle_alpha   90.00
_cell.angle_beta   90.00
_cell.angle_gamma   90.00
#
_symmetry.space_group_name_H-M   'P 1'
#
loop_
_entity.id
_entity.type
_entity.pdbx_description
1 polymer ?
#
loop_
_entity_poly.entity_id
_entity_poly.type
_entity_poly.pdbx_seq_one_letter_code
_entity_poly.pdbx_strand_id
1 'polypeptide(L)'
;MSTAPAVTYDENSVPPISTVAGTGIAGFKGDGEAAATAQLNRPYGIVVDSTGTLYFSDFQNHRIRKITTDGKISTVAGTGVAGFGGDGGPAVSAQLNWPRELALDSEGALYVADGNNHRVRKITADGKISTVAGAGVAGFSGDGGPATAARLNVPMGVAVDSTGTLYVTEYHNNRVRKITTDGKISTVAGNGAAAFGGDGGPAVSAQLNRPHAVVVDGAGVLYIADGENHRIRKVAADGKISTVAGTGVAGFGGDGGPATSAQLHLPVGLVLDSAGNLYISEFRNHRIRKMTTDGKIGSVAGTGAAAFGGDGGPAAPAQLNHPFGLAVDCVDTLYIADYNNNRMRKIASARLAGLPESGAVVSWASVRSRLRMGVWRESTRDGAEVHQLLAAPRDHQRWRLVAAGQHNGDVLYRIENVRSGKVLEIAGAQQASGAVVAQRAYEGADAHHQQWRLIPVGPVAGASGVYEIANRHSGLLLRVDTNARTVIMQDGAEGDHRSRQWQLLPV
;
A
#
# COMPACT_ATOMS: atom_id res chain seq x y z
N MET A 1 -6.05 23.64 30.61
CA MET A 1 -5.64 22.72 29.53
C MET A 1 -6.49 21.47 29.65
N SER A 2 -7.62 21.41 28.93
CA SER A 2 -8.47 20.23 28.87
C SER A 2 -7.92 19.34 27.75
N THR A 3 -7.34 18.20 28.10
CA THR A 3 -6.96 17.16 27.14
C THR A 3 -8.24 16.67 26.48
N ALA A 4 -8.36 16.82 25.17
CA ALA A 4 -9.42 16.16 24.42
C ALA A 4 -9.38 14.65 24.74
N PRO A 5 -10.54 13.97 24.94
CA PRO A 5 -10.54 12.55 25.23
C PRO A 5 -9.87 11.82 24.07
N ALA A 6 -8.89 10.99 24.40
CA ALA A 6 -8.29 10.07 23.45
C ALA A 6 -9.41 9.23 22.81
N VAL A 7 -9.45 9.19 21.49
CA VAL A 7 -10.32 8.28 20.76
C VAL A 7 -9.88 6.88 21.15
N THR A 8 -10.64 6.20 21.99
CA THR A 8 -10.42 4.78 22.31
C THR A 8 -10.88 3.98 21.10
N TYR A 9 -9.91 3.52 20.31
CA TYR A 9 -10.17 2.51 19.30
C TYR A 9 -10.57 1.22 20.00
N ASP A 10 -11.64 0.58 19.54
CA ASP A 10 -11.94 -0.78 19.97
C ASP A 10 -10.91 -1.72 19.35
N GLU A 11 -9.83 -2.01 20.10
CA GLU A 11 -8.81 -2.95 19.71
C GLU A 11 -9.35 -4.37 19.47
N ASN A 12 -10.61 -4.64 19.86
CA ASN A 12 -11.29 -5.91 19.64
C ASN A 12 -12.09 -5.96 18.33
N SER A 13 -12.22 -4.84 17.60
CA SER A 13 -12.85 -4.89 16.28
C SER A 13 -11.89 -5.54 15.27
N VAL A 14 -12.15 -6.80 14.94
CA VAL A 14 -11.36 -7.52 13.91
C VAL A 14 -11.69 -6.92 12.54
N PRO A 15 -10.68 -6.33 11.84
CA PRO A 15 -10.94 -5.64 10.57
C PRO A 15 -11.53 -6.58 9.52
N PRO A 16 -12.50 -6.10 8.71
CA PRO A 16 -13.08 -6.91 7.66
C PRO A 16 -12.10 -7.11 6.49
N ILE A 17 -12.19 -8.29 5.87
CA ILE A 17 -11.53 -8.58 4.59
C ILE A 17 -12.52 -8.41 3.45
N SER A 18 -12.08 -7.91 2.30
CA SER A 18 -12.90 -7.78 1.10
C SER A 18 -12.09 -7.98 -0.18
N THR A 19 -12.77 -8.35 -1.27
CA THR A 19 -12.18 -8.42 -2.60
C THR A 19 -12.09 -7.02 -3.23
N VAL A 20 -10.91 -6.65 -3.72
CA VAL A 20 -10.65 -5.38 -4.42
C VAL A 20 -10.72 -5.57 -5.92
N ALA A 21 -10.22 -6.69 -6.42
CA ALA A 21 -10.23 -7.02 -7.84
C ALA A 21 -10.32 -8.52 -8.07
N GLY A 22 -10.86 -8.89 -9.22
CA GLY A 22 -10.92 -10.26 -9.70
C GLY A 22 -12.22 -10.98 -9.37
N THR A 23 -12.80 -11.63 -10.37
CA THR A 23 -14.00 -12.50 -10.22
C THR A 23 -13.67 -13.89 -9.67
N GLY A 24 -12.37 -14.26 -9.61
CA GLY A 24 -11.91 -15.61 -9.33
C GLY A 24 -11.77 -16.52 -10.55
N ILE A 25 -12.30 -16.11 -11.69
CA ILE A 25 -12.12 -16.82 -12.96
C ILE A 25 -10.77 -16.39 -13.54
N ALA A 26 -9.88 -17.38 -13.77
CA ALA A 26 -8.59 -17.13 -14.39
C ALA A 26 -8.76 -16.58 -15.82
N GLY A 27 -8.08 -15.51 -16.15
CA GLY A 27 -8.14 -14.89 -17.48
C GLY A 27 -7.66 -13.45 -17.49
N PHE A 28 -7.87 -12.78 -18.64
CA PHE A 28 -7.54 -11.37 -18.81
C PHE A 28 -8.74 -10.64 -19.43
N LYS A 29 -9.41 -9.81 -18.60
CA LYS A 29 -10.52 -8.92 -19.01
C LYS A 29 -10.61 -7.73 -18.08
N GLY A 30 -11.38 -6.72 -18.50
CA GLY A 30 -11.87 -5.65 -17.64
C GLY A 30 -11.01 -4.38 -17.64
N ASP A 31 -10.02 -4.22 -18.53
CA ASP A 31 -9.29 -2.95 -18.63
C ASP A 31 -10.24 -1.80 -18.99
N GLY A 32 -10.17 -0.71 -18.20
CA GLY A 32 -11.07 0.43 -18.28
C GLY A 32 -12.36 0.29 -17.44
N GLU A 33 -12.64 -0.89 -16.91
CA GLU A 33 -13.85 -1.22 -16.13
C GLU A 33 -13.58 -1.31 -14.63
N ALA A 34 -14.60 -1.66 -13.83
CA ALA A 34 -14.48 -1.90 -12.40
C ALA A 34 -13.58 -3.12 -12.12
N ALA A 35 -12.59 -2.96 -11.27
CA ALA A 35 -11.62 -4.02 -10.94
C ALA A 35 -12.29 -5.28 -10.35
N ALA A 36 -13.38 -5.12 -9.61
CA ALA A 36 -14.13 -6.23 -9.03
C ALA A 36 -14.74 -7.18 -10.08
N THR A 37 -14.99 -6.70 -11.30
CA THR A 37 -15.54 -7.48 -12.42
C THR A 37 -14.47 -8.01 -13.39
N ALA A 38 -13.21 -7.67 -13.15
CA ALA A 38 -12.10 -8.07 -14.00
C ALA A 38 -11.76 -9.56 -13.84
N GLN A 39 -11.12 -10.13 -14.85
CA GLN A 39 -10.44 -11.43 -14.73
C GLN A 39 -8.95 -11.21 -14.51
N LEU A 40 -8.41 -11.90 -13.54
CA LEU A 40 -6.99 -11.97 -13.20
C LEU A 40 -6.49 -13.39 -13.36
N ASN A 41 -5.20 -13.57 -13.52
CA ASN A 41 -4.62 -14.92 -13.58
C ASN A 41 -3.38 -14.99 -12.71
N ARG A 42 -3.58 -15.49 -11.48
CA ARG A 42 -2.55 -15.65 -10.46
C ARG A 42 -1.83 -14.32 -10.16
N PRO A 43 -2.52 -13.30 -9.58
CA PRO A 43 -1.87 -12.08 -9.16
C PRO A 43 -0.75 -12.41 -8.17
N TYR A 44 0.43 -11.75 -8.33
CA TYR A 44 1.65 -12.13 -7.62
C TYR A 44 2.18 -10.99 -6.74
N GLY A 45 3.01 -10.11 -7.26
CA GLY A 45 3.56 -8.96 -6.54
C GLY A 45 2.59 -7.79 -6.53
N ILE A 46 2.64 -6.98 -5.49
CA ILE A 46 1.75 -5.85 -5.30
C ILE A 46 2.47 -4.71 -4.60
N VAL A 47 2.24 -3.49 -5.06
CA VAL A 47 2.65 -2.25 -4.38
C VAL A 47 1.53 -1.23 -4.45
N VAL A 48 1.53 -0.28 -3.52
CA VAL A 48 0.58 0.83 -3.48
C VAL A 48 1.35 2.15 -3.45
N ASP A 49 0.94 3.12 -4.28
CA ASP A 49 1.53 4.45 -4.27
C ASP A 49 0.90 5.36 -3.19
N SER A 50 1.50 6.53 -2.99
CA SER A 50 1.01 7.52 -2.03
C SER A 50 -0.38 8.08 -2.35
N THR A 51 -0.91 7.82 -3.53
CA THR A 51 -2.26 8.21 -3.93
C THR A 51 -3.30 7.12 -3.63
N GLY A 52 -2.87 5.91 -3.25
CA GLY A 52 -3.71 4.75 -3.05
C GLY A 52 -3.95 3.93 -4.33
N THR A 53 -3.23 4.22 -5.42
CA THR A 53 -3.26 3.38 -6.62
C THR A 53 -2.47 2.11 -6.38
N LEU A 54 -3.09 0.96 -6.61
CA LEU A 54 -2.45 -0.35 -6.51
C LEU A 54 -1.84 -0.73 -7.85
N TYR A 55 -0.59 -1.21 -7.83
CA TYR A 55 0.04 -1.86 -8.98
C TYR A 55 0.31 -3.31 -8.64
N PHE A 56 0.04 -4.22 -9.55
CA PHE A 56 0.25 -5.64 -9.31
C PHE A 56 0.66 -6.40 -10.56
N SER A 57 1.38 -7.48 -10.35
CA SER A 57 1.73 -8.43 -11.41
C SER A 57 0.56 -9.38 -11.67
N ASP A 58 -0.02 -9.31 -12.84
CA ASP A 58 -0.98 -10.30 -13.35
C ASP A 58 -0.16 -11.42 -14.03
N PHE A 59 0.42 -12.27 -13.18
CA PHE A 59 1.59 -13.10 -13.42
C PHE A 59 1.47 -14.00 -14.66
N GLN A 60 0.39 -14.79 -14.73
CA GLN A 60 0.16 -15.71 -15.86
C GLN A 60 -0.34 -14.99 -17.13
N ASN A 61 -0.76 -13.71 -16.97
CA ASN A 61 -1.13 -12.86 -18.09
C ASN A 61 0.06 -12.06 -18.63
N HIS A 62 1.27 -12.22 -18.07
CA HIS A 62 2.48 -11.51 -18.49
C HIS A 62 2.31 -9.99 -18.56
N ARG A 63 1.60 -9.42 -17.56
CA ARG A 63 1.27 -7.99 -17.50
C ARG A 63 1.49 -7.43 -16.10
N ILE A 64 1.70 -6.11 -16.07
CA ILE A 64 1.50 -5.31 -14.87
C ILE A 64 0.22 -4.52 -15.04
N ARG A 65 -0.65 -4.58 -14.06
CA ARG A 65 -1.92 -3.84 -14.04
C ARG A 65 -1.97 -2.91 -12.84
N LYS A 66 -2.82 -1.89 -12.92
CA LYS A 66 -3.11 -0.99 -11.80
C LYS A 66 -4.60 -0.90 -11.53
N ILE A 67 -4.92 -0.59 -10.27
CA ILE A 67 -6.27 -0.28 -9.81
C ILE A 67 -6.22 1.12 -9.23
N THR A 68 -6.95 2.04 -9.82
CA THR A 68 -7.05 3.43 -9.36
C THR A 68 -8.04 3.55 -8.19
N THR A 69 -7.97 4.65 -7.45
CA THR A 69 -8.82 4.89 -6.26
C THR A 69 -10.32 4.97 -6.58
N ASP A 70 -10.70 5.19 -7.83
CA ASP A 70 -12.08 5.08 -8.31
C ASP A 70 -12.50 3.63 -8.63
N GLY A 71 -11.62 2.65 -8.34
CA GLY A 71 -11.88 1.22 -8.51
C GLY A 71 -11.76 0.70 -9.92
N LYS A 72 -11.22 1.47 -10.88
CA LYS A 72 -10.99 1.01 -12.25
C LYS A 72 -9.65 0.31 -12.39
N ILE A 73 -9.61 -0.70 -13.26
CA ILE A 73 -8.39 -1.47 -13.56
C ILE A 73 -7.90 -1.16 -14.98
N SER A 74 -6.59 -1.17 -15.17
CA SER A 74 -5.96 -1.00 -16.50
C SER A 74 -4.57 -1.64 -16.56
N THR A 75 -4.11 -1.97 -17.76
CA THR A 75 -2.74 -2.45 -18.00
C THR A 75 -1.74 -1.29 -17.99
N VAL A 76 -0.62 -1.47 -17.30
CA VAL A 76 0.51 -0.53 -17.20
C VAL A 76 1.68 -0.99 -18.07
N ALA A 77 1.93 -2.30 -18.13
CA ALA A 77 3.00 -2.88 -18.93
C ALA A 77 2.66 -4.30 -19.37
N GLY A 78 3.22 -4.71 -20.49
CA GLY A 78 3.12 -6.06 -21.01
C GLY A 78 2.02 -6.22 -22.06
N THR A 79 2.36 -6.87 -23.18
CA THR A 79 1.40 -7.22 -24.26
C THR A 79 0.57 -8.46 -23.94
N GLY A 80 0.97 -9.25 -22.91
CA GLY A 80 0.41 -10.55 -22.60
C GLY A 80 1.07 -11.71 -23.33
N VAL A 81 2.02 -11.44 -24.21
CA VAL A 81 2.85 -12.47 -24.85
C VAL A 81 4.12 -12.63 -24.00
N ALA A 82 4.37 -13.86 -23.55
CA ALA A 82 5.60 -14.18 -22.82
C ALA A 82 6.84 -13.91 -23.69
N GLY A 83 7.80 -13.17 -23.19
CA GLY A 83 9.02 -12.85 -23.90
C GLY A 83 9.75 -11.64 -23.32
N PHE A 84 10.78 -11.20 -24.03
CA PHE A 84 11.57 -10.01 -23.69
C PHE A 84 11.61 -9.05 -24.88
N GLY A 85 11.30 -7.80 -24.64
CA GLY A 85 11.38 -6.74 -25.64
C GLY A 85 10.83 -5.42 -25.11
N GLY A 86 10.93 -4.38 -25.94
CA GLY A 86 10.33 -3.07 -25.71
C GLY A 86 11.15 -2.08 -24.88
N ASP A 87 12.42 -2.37 -24.55
CA ASP A 87 13.30 -1.43 -23.84
C ASP A 87 13.43 -0.11 -24.61
N GLY A 88 13.30 1.01 -23.88
CA GLY A 88 13.32 2.37 -24.43
C GLY A 88 11.95 2.84 -24.97
N GLY A 89 10.99 1.93 -25.16
CA GLY A 89 9.66 2.22 -25.68
C GLY A 89 8.56 2.22 -24.61
N PRO A 90 7.27 2.34 -25.06
CA PRO A 90 6.12 2.29 -24.17
C PRO A 90 6.00 0.94 -23.46
N ALA A 91 5.84 0.95 -22.13
CA ALA A 91 5.76 -0.26 -21.32
C ALA A 91 4.57 -1.17 -21.69
N VAL A 92 3.45 -0.59 -22.12
CA VAL A 92 2.27 -1.35 -22.58
C VAL A 92 2.53 -2.18 -23.84
N SER A 93 3.55 -1.81 -24.62
CA SER A 93 3.96 -2.51 -25.83
C SER A 93 5.14 -3.47 -25.59
N ALA A 94 5.67 -3.54 -24.38
CA ALA A 94 6.78 -4.40 -24.03
C ALA A 94 6.32 -5.86 -23.84
N GLN A 95 7.27 -6.78 -23.94
CA GLN A 95 7.05 -8.16 -23.51
C GLN A 95 7.68 -8.39 -22.13
N LEU A 96 6.93 -9.06 -21.27
CA LEU A 96 7.32 -9.55 -19.95
C LEU A 96 7.18 -11.07 -19.90
N ASN A 97 7.90 -11.72 -19.00
CA ASN A 97 7.79 -13.16 -18.86
C ASN A 97 7.73 -13.58 -17.40
N TRP A 98 6.50 -13.83 -16.93
CA TRP A 98 6.20 -14.11 -15.54
C TRP A 98 6.72 -13.00 -14.62
N PRO A 99 6.19 -11.76 -14.75
CA PRO A 99 6.52 -10.67 -13.85
C PRO A 99 6.10 -11.04 -12.41
N ARG A 100 7.01 -10.81 -11.46
CA ARG A 100 6.87 -11.23 -10.07
C ARG A 100 6.67 -10.04 -9.15
N GLU A 101 7.51 -9.89 -8.10
CA GLU A 101 7.41 -8.77 -7.18
C GLU A 101 7.68 -7.43 -7.84
N LEU A 102 7.11 -6.41 -7.24
CA LEU A 102 7.19 -5.01 -7.65
C LEU A 102 7.78 -4.17 -6.53
N ALA A 103 8.43 -3.08 -6.91
CA ALA A 103 8.80 -2.00 -5.99
C ALA A 103 8.51 -0.65 -6.64
N LEU A 104 8.21 0.36 -5.83
CA LEU A 104 7.91 1.72 -6.28
C LEU A 104 8.86 2.69 -5.58
N ASP A 105 9.57 3.52 -6.34
CA ASP A 105 10.41 4.57 -5.75
C ASP A 105 9.60 5.85 -5.44
N SER A 106 10.24 6.80 -4.75
CA SER A 106 9.63 8.07 -4.38
C SER A 106 9.28 8.97 -5.56
N GLU A 107 9.85 8.71 -6.75
CA GLU A 107 9.58 9.43 -7.99
C GLU A 107 8.42 8.80 -8.79
N GLY A 108 7.84 7.71 -8.28
CA GLY A 108 6.75 6.98 -8.91
C GLY A 108 7.19 6.02 -10.03
N ALA A 109 8.48 5.70 -10.12
CA ALA A 109 8.93 4.68 -11.04
C ALA A 109 8.75 3.28 -10.44
N LEU A 110 8.23 2.37 -11.26
CA LEU A 110 7.92 1.00 -10.87
C LEU A 110 9.04 0.06 -11.33
N TYR A 111 9.60 -0.72 -10.41
CA TYR A 111 10.55 -1.78 -10.69
C TYR A 111 9.85 -3.13 -10.69
N VAL A 112 10.20 -3.97 -11.66
CA VAL A 112 9.56 -5.27 -11.90
C VAL A 112 10.62 -6.35 -11.93
N ALA A 113 10.50 -7.37 -11.10
CA ALA A 113 11.26 -8.59 -11.24
C ALA A 113 10.69 -9.40 -12.43
N ASP A 114 11.28 -9.26 -13.61
CA ASP A 114 10.89 -9.96 -14.85
C ASP A 114 11.52 -11.36 -14.85
N GLY A 115 10.94 -12.24 -14.02
CA GLY A 115 11.56 -13.43 -13.48
C GLY A 115 12.16 -14.38 -14.51
N ASN A 116 11.39 -14.78 -15.52
CA ASN A 116 11.85 -15.72 -16.52
C ASN A 116 12.70 -15.08 -17.64
N ASN A 117 12.74 -13.73 -17.68
CA ASN A 117 13.68 -13.00 -18.50
C ASN A 117 15.02 -12.75 -17.79
N HIS A 118 15.15 -13.19 -16.53
CA HIS A 118 16.36 -13.01 -15.71
C HIS A 118 16.82 -11.54 -15.64
N ARG A 119 15.82 -10.61 -15.50
CA ARG A 119 16.02 -9.16 -15.50
C ARG A 119 15.22 -8.47 -14.42
N VAL A 120 15.68 -7.28 -14.06
CA VAL A 120 14.85 -6.28 -13.37
C VAL A 120 14.59 -5.15 -14.34
N ARG A 121 13.31 -4.80 -14.54
CA ARG A 121 12.86 -3.75 -15.45
C ARG A 121 12.37 -2.55 -14.63
N LYS A 122 12.61 -1.34 -15.15
CA LYS A 122 12.08 -0.08 -14.60
C LYS A 122 11.05 0.48 -15.57
N ILE A 123 9.89 0.87 -15.04
CA ILE A 123 8.84 1.60 -15.76
C ILE A 123 8.80 3.00 -15.16
N THR A 124 9.08 4.02 -15.93
CA THR A 124 9.07 5.42 -15.51
C THR A 124 7.66 6.00 -15.50
N ALA A 125 7.44 7.12 -14.81
CA ALA A 125 6.15 7.77 -14.70
C ALA A 125 5.55 8.18 -16.07
N ASP A 126 6.41 8.45 -17.07
CA ASP A 126 6.00 8.71 -18.46
C ASP A 126 5.65 7.42 -19.24
N GLY A 127 5.66 6.26 -18.60
CA GLY A 127 5.24 4.98 -19.16
C GLY A 127 6.26 4.28 -20.05
N LYS A 128 7.54 4.66 -20.01
CA LYS A 128 8.62 3.95 -20.73
C LYS A 128 9.20 2.84 -19.86
N ILE A 129 9.66 1.76 -20.51
CA ILE A 129 10.31 0.62 -19.84
C ILE A 129 11.76 0.49 -20.25
N SER A 130 12.62 0.07 -19.31
CA SER A 130 14.02 -0.23 -19.55
C SER A 130 14.53 -1.34 -18.63
N THR A 131 15.60 -2.01 -19.01
CA THR A 131 16.31 -2.96 -18.15
C THR A 131 17.30 -2.22 -17.26
N VAL A 132 17.22 -2.45 -15.92
CA VAL A 132 18.15 -1.88 -14.93
C VAL A 132 19.13 -2.90 -14.36
N ALA A 133 18.80 -4.19 -14.44
CA ALA A 133 19.72 -5.27 -14.08
C ALA A 133 19.41 -6.55 -14.85
N GLY A 134 20.43 -7.37 -15.07
CA GLY A 134 20.34 -8.67 -15.70
C GLY A 134 20.63 -8.65 -17.21
N ALA A 135 21.56 -9.49 -17.64
CA ALA A 135 21.91 -9.69 -19.05
C ALA A 135 20.90 -10.59 -19.80
N GLY A 136 19.92 -11.18 -19.10
CA GLY A 136 18.92 -12.09 -19.66
C GLY A 136 19.38 -13.53 -19.82
N VAL A 137 20.51 -13.87 -19.24
CA VAL A 137 21.04 -15.24 -19.20
C VAL A 137 21.05 -15.70 -17.75
N ALA A 138 20.44 -16.83 -17.48
CA ALA A 138 20.41 -17.43 -16.15
C ALA A 138 21.83 -17.68 -15.62
N GLY A 139 22.07 -17.40 -14.35
CA GLY A 139 23.35 -17.66 -13.70
C GLY A 139 23.69 -16.60 -12.66
N PHE A 140 24.94 -16.63 -12.19
CA PHE A 140 25.49 -15.71 -11.22
C PHE A 140 26.80 -15.10 -11.71
N SER A 141 26.87 -13.79 -11.86
CA SER A 141 28.08 -13.04 -12.16
C SER A 141 27.89 -11.54 -11.93
N GLY A 142 28.96 -10.78 -12.12
CA GLY A 142 28.90 -9.32 -12.29
C GLY A 142 29.04 -8.51 -11.01
N ASP A 143 29.34 -9.09 -9.84
CA ASP A 143 29.59 -8.33 -8.62
C ASP A 143 30.73 -7.31 -8.80
N GLY A 144 30.47 -6.05 -8.39
CA GLY A 144 31.35 -4.91 -8.54
C GLY A 144 31.24 -4.20 -9.91
N GLY A 145 30.56 -4.82 -10.89
CA GLY A 145 30.38 -4.29 -12.24
C GLY A 145 28.99 -3.73 -12.53
N PRO A 146 28.70 -3.38 -13.79
CA PRO A 146 27.42 -2.88 -14.24
C PRO A 146 26.30 -3.93 -14.05
N ALA A 147 25.18 -3.54 -13.40
CA ALA A 147 24.07 -4.43 -13.11
C ALA A 147 23.43 -4.99 -14.39
N THR A 148 23.38 -4.23 -15.48
CA THR A 148 22.82 -4.66 -16.77
C THR A 148 23.66 -5.75 -17.47
N ALA A 149 24.94 -5.88 -17.12
CA ALA A 149 25.82 -6.92 -17.62
C ALA A 149 25.88 -8.17 -16.70
N ALA A 150 25.31 -8.09 -15.50
CA ALA A 150 25.30 -9.19 -14.55
C ALA A 150 24.35 -10.31 -14.98
N ARG A 151 24.68 -11.56 -14.64
CA ARG A 151 23.75 -12.67 -14.76
C ARG A 151 22.93 -12.79 -13.48
N LEU A 152 21.63 -12.79 -13.62
CA LEU A 152 20.65 -13.09 -12.59
C LEU A 152 20.01 -14.45 -12.85
N ASN A 153 19.44 -15.07 -11.82
CA ASN A 153 18.75 -16.36 -12.00
C ASN A 153 17.40 -16.36 -11.30
N VAL A 154 16.37 -16.08 -12.09
CA VAL A 154 14.98 -15.93 -11.63
C VAL A 154 14.90 -14.92 -10.50
N PRO A 155 15.04 -13.60 -10.77
CA PRO A 155 14.75 -12.57 -9.78
C PRO A 155 13.28 -12.71 -9.33
N MET A 156 13.08 -12.79 -8.01
CA MET A 156 11.75 -13.01 -7.40
C MET A 156 11.25 -11.74 -6.75
N GLY A 157 11.92 -11.30 -5.69
CA GLY A 157 11.61 -10.10 -4.92
C GLY A 157 12.46 -8.94 -5.38
N VAL A 158 11.87 -7.74 -5.33
CA VAL A 158 12.56 -6.47 -5.54
C VAL A 158 12.07 -5.48 -4.49
N ALA A 159 13.01 -4.74 -3.89
CA ALA A 159 12.72 -3.63 -2.98
C ALA A 159 13.59 -2.43 -3.36
N VAL A 160 13.12 -1.23 -3.03
CA VAL A 160 13.86 0.02 -3.23
C VAL A 160 13.89 0.79 -1.91
N ASP A 161 15.08 1.28 -1.51
CA ASP A 161 15.18 2.14 -0.33
C ASP A 161 14.98 3.62 -0.69
N SER A 162 14.93 4.47 0.32
CA SER A 162 14.74 5.92 0.16
C SER A 162 15.85 6.63 -0.63
N THR A 163 16.99 5.97 -0.84
CA THR A 163 18.11 6.49 -1.64
C THR A 163 18.04 6.06 -3.12
N GLY A 164 17.05 5.21 -3.48
CA GLY A 164 16.92 4.64 -4.82
C GLY A 164 17.77 3.38 -5.03
N THR A 165 18.37 2.83 -3.98
CA THR A 165 19.11 1.55 -4.05
C THR A 165 18.11 0.39 -4.14
N LEU A 166 18.33 -0.54 -5.08
CA LEU A 166 17.50 -1.72 -5.24
C LEU A 166 18.12 -2.93 -4.54
N TYR A 167 17.26 -3.77 -3.98
CA TYR A 167 17.58 -5.09 -3.46
C TYR A 167 16.77 -6.13 -4.19
N VAL A 168 17.43 -7.20 -4.66
CA VAL A 168 16.81 -8.23 -5.51
C VAL A 168 17.12 -9.61 -4.96
N THR A 169 16.11 -10.41 -4.69
CA THR A 169 16.28 -11.83 -4.37
C THR A 169 16.44 -12.64 -5.65
N GLU A 170 17.46 -13.50 -5.68
CA GLU A 170 17.71 -14.43 -6.78
C GLU A 170 17.40 -15.86 -6.32
N TYR A 171 16.25 -16.35 -6.73
CA TYR A 171 15.67 -17.62 -6.27
C TYR A 171 16.61 -18.82 -6.47
N HIS A 172 17.18 -18.98 -7.66
CA HIS A 172 18.06 -20.12 -7.96
C HIS A 172 19.53 -19.86 -7.64
N ASN A 173 19.93 -18.60 -7.38
CA ASN A 173 21.27 -18.29 -6.93
C ASN A 173 21.39 -18.28 -5.40
N ASN A 174 20.30 -18.42 -4.65
CA ASN A 174 20.27 -18.39 -3.19
C ASN A 174 20.96 -17.15 -2.61
N ARG A 175 20.69 -15.97 -3.20
CA ARG A 175 21.33 -14.70 -2.88
C ARG A 175 20.35 -13.55 -2.84
N VAL A 176 20.76 -12.49 -2.16
CA VAL A 176 20.18 -11.15 -2.32
C VAL A 176 21.26 -10.24 -2.88
N ARG A 177 20.92 -9.54 -3.97
CA ARG A 177 21.82 -8.59 -4.64
C ARG A 177 21.36 -7.17 -4.37
N LYS A 178 22.31 -6.25 -4.31
CA LYS A 178 22.12 -4.80 -4.18
C LYS A 178 22.54 -4.14 -5.49
N ILE A 179 21.73 -3.22 -6.00
CA ILE A 179 22.05 -2.39 -7.18
C ILE A 179 22.01 -0.94 -6.71
N THR A 180 23.16 -0.28 -6.77
CA THR A 180 23.31 1.13 -6.38
C THR A 180 22.85 2.08 -7.49
N THR A 181 22.58 3.34 -7.15
CA THR A 181 22.09 4.36 -8.10
C THR A 181 23.07 4.67 -9.24
N ASP A 182 24.36 4.36 -9.05
CA ASP A 182 25.38 4.41 -10.12
C ASP A 182 25.38 3.16 -11.03
N GLY A 183 24.39 2.26 -10.85
CA GLY A 183 24.17 1.08 -11.67
C GLY A 183 25.10 -0.10 -11.40
N LYS A 184 25.85 -0.12 -10.30
CA LYS A 184 26.67 -1.28 -9.92
C LYS A 184 25.89 -2.28 -9.11
N ILE A 185 26.24 -3.58 -9.29
CA ILE A 185 25.62 -4.68 -8.54
C ILE A 185 26.63 -5.35 -7.62
N SER A 186 26.15 -5.80 -6.45
CA SER A 186 26.95 -6.59 -5.48
C SER A 186 26.05 -7.53 -4.71
N THR A 187 26.62 -8.61 -4.17
CA THR A 187 25.93 -9.52 -3.23
C THR A 187 25.90 -8.90 -1.83
N VAL A 188 24.72 -8.89 -1.17
CA VAL A 188 24.57 -8.42 0.21
C VAL A 188 24.19 -9.52 1.19
N ALA A 189 23.63 -10.63 0.71
CA ALA A 189 23.38 -11.83 1.53
C ALA A 189 23.39 -13.09 0.67
N GLY A 190 23.82 -14.20 1.26
CA GLY A 190 23.85 -15.50 0.63
C GLY A 190 25.18 -15.80 -0.09
N ASN A 191 25.73 -16.97 0.16
CA ASN A 191 26.95 -17.48 -0.49
C ASN A 191 26.66 -18.36 -1.72
N GLY A 192 25.38 -18.63 -2.01
CA GLY A 192 24.90 -19.43 -3.14
C GLY A 192 24.61 -20.89 -2.81
N ALA A 193 24.99 -21.40 -1.66
CA ALA A 193 24.63 -22.74 -1.22
C ALA A 193 23.16 -22.75 -0.75
N ALA A 194 22.36 -23.67 -1.31
CA ALA A 194 20.98 -23.88 -0.92
C ALA A 194 20.91 -24.63 0.44
N ALA A 195 20.98 -23.91 1.53
CA ALA A 195 20.98 -24.44 2.89
C ALA A 195 20.60 -23.36 3.90
N PHE A 196 20.64 -23.67 5.19
CA PHE A 196 20.50 -22.73 6.29
C PHE A 196 21.81 -22.63 7.09
N GLY A 197 22.24 -21.40 7.36
CA GLY A 197 23.41 -21.15 8.21
C GLY A 197 23.81 -19.69 8.24
N GLY A 198 24.82 -19.40 9.08
CA GLY A 198 25.48 -18.09 9.14
C GLY A 198 24.87 -17.07 10.09
N ASP A 199 23.90 -17.43 10.96
CA ASP A 199 23.35 -16.51 11.95
C ASP A 199 24.44 -15.97 12.89
N GLY A 200 24.39 -14.65 13.14
CA GLY A 200 25.39 -13.91 13.92
C GLY A 200 26.64 -13.50 13.14
N GLY A 201 26.83 -14.05 11.92
CA GLY A 201 27.98 -13.74 11.05
C GLY A 201 27.63 -12.81 9.90
N PRO A 202 28.62 -12.56 8.99
CA PRO A 202 28.42 -11.73 7.79
C PRO A 202 27.35 -12.32 6.86
N ALA A 203 26.38 -11.51 6.45
CA ALA A 203 25.29 -11.96 5.62
C ALA A 203 25.73 -12.52 4.25
N VAL A 204 26.80 -11.98 3.67
CA VAL A 204 27.38 -12.47 2.40
C VAL A 204 27.95 -13.89 2.51
N SER A 205 28.28 -14.35 3.70
CA SER A 205 28.78 -15.70 3.97
C SER A 205 27.69 -16.67 4.41
N ALA A 206 26.49 -16.17 4.67
CA ALA A 206 25.35 -16.98 5.12
C ALA A 206 24.83 -17.88 4.01
N GLN A 207 24.11 -18.91 4.40
CA GLN A 207 23.36 -19.78 3.49
C GLN A 207 21.89 -19.38 3.50
N LEU A 208 21.32 -19.21 2.32
CA LEU A 208 19.91 -18.99 2.06
C LEU A 208 19.39 -20.13 1.17
N ASN A 209 18.09 -20.40 1.21
CA ASN A 209 17.52 -21.41 0.33
C ASN A 209 16.27 -20.87 -0.37
N ARG A 210 16.42 -20.55 -1.64
CA ARG A 210 15.36 -19.99 -2.49
C ARG A 210 14.69 -18.77 -1.83
N PRO A 211 15.42 -17.66 -1.60
CA PRO A 211 14.84 -16.45 -1.05
C PRO A 211 13.76 -15.90 -2.00
N HIS A 212 12.58 -15.60 -1.45
CA HIS A 212 11.44 -15.10 -2.21
C HIS A 212 11.38 -13.56 -2.17
N ALA A 213 10.94 -13.00 -1.08
CA ALA A 213 10.81 -11.56 -0.91
C ALA A 213 11.99 -10.95 -0.14
N VAL A 214 12.21 -9.67 -0.37
CA VAL A 214 13.04 -8.81 0.47
C VAL A 214 12.31 -7.49 0.68
N VAL A 215 12.35 -6.96 1.90
CA VAL A 215 11.92 -5.60 2.22
C VAL A 215 13.02 -4.88 2.96
N VAL A 216 13.07 -3.56 2.83
CA VAL A 216 14.05 -2.69 3.49
C VAL A 216 13.30 -1.67 4.34
N ASP A 217 13.72 -1.50 5.60
CA ASP A 217 13.16 -0.46 6.46
C ASP A 217 13.87 0.90 6.27
N GLY A 218 13.34 1.95 6.92
CA GLY A 218 13.90 3.30 6.85
C GLY A 218 15.32 3.44 7.40
N ALA A 219 15.83 2.44 8.13
CA ALA A 219 17.20 2.38 8.66
C ALA A 219 18.14 1.54 7.77
N GLY A 220 17.65 1.02 6.63
CA GLY A 220 18.42 0.19 5.72
C GLY A 220 18.56 -1.27 6.16
N VAL A 221 17.79 -1.73 7.15
CA VAL A 221 17.75 -3.13 7.59
C VAL A 221 16.93 -3.93 6.59
N LEU A 222 17.45 -5.09 6.17
CA LEU A 222 16.74 -5.98 5.25
C LEU A 222 16.04 -7.12 6.01
N TYR A 223 14.82 -7.43 5.60
CA TYR A 223 14.12 -8.65 5.99
C TYR A 223 13.92 -9.51 4.74
N ILE A 224 14.29 -10.79 4.84
CA ILE A 224 14.35 -11.73 3.71
C ILE A 224 13.45 -12.93 4.03
N ALA A 225 12.51 -13.24 3.16
CA ALA A 225 11.77 -14.49 3.20
C ALA A 225 12.67 -15.63 2.67
N ASP A 226 13.30 -16.36 3.57
CA ASP A 226 14.16 -17.51 3.28
C ASP A 226 13.29 -18.75 3.12
N GLY A 227 12.59 -18.82 1.98
CA GLY A 227 11.37 -19.60 1.76
C GLY A 227 11.50 -21.07 2.09
N GLU A 228 12.42 -21.80 1.46
CA GLU A 228 12.61 -23.25 1.68
C GLU A 228 13.32 -23.56 3.03
N ASN A 229 13.86 -22.55 3.70
CA ASN A 229 14.33 -22.68 5.08
C ASN A 229 13.23 -22.40 6.11
N HIS A 230 12.03 -22.02 5.67
CA HIS A 230 10.88 -21.73 6.54
C HIS A 230 11.18 -20.70 7.63
N ARG A 231 11.92 -19.63 7.24
CA ARG A 231 12.40 -18.58 8.14
C ARG A 231 12.28 -17.20 7.52
N ILE A 232 12.26 -16.22 8.41
CA ILE A 232 12.53 -14.82 8.04
C ILE A 232 13.90 -14.46 8.60
N ARG A 233 14.77 -13.98 7.69
CA ARG A 233 16.12 -13.55 8.04
C ARG A 233 16.20 -12.03 8.04
N LYS A 234 16.99 -11.47 8.94
CA LYS A 234 17.24 -10.03 9.06
C LYS A 234 18.73 -9.77 8.82
N VAL A 235 19.04 -8.81 7.93
CA VAL A 235 20.39 -8.27 7.76
C VAL A 235 20.42 -6.89 8.39
N ALA A 236 21.18 -6.74 9.45
CA ALA A 236 21.34 -5.47 10.16
C ALA A 236 22.29 -4.51 9.40
N ALA A 237 22.32 -3.23 9.80
CA ALA A 237 23.17 -2.22 9.19
C ALA A 237 24.68 -2.53 9.28
N ASP A 238 25.10 -3.33 10.27
CA ASP A 238 26.48 -3.82 10.41
C ASP A 238 26.81 -5.00 9.46
N GLY A 239 25.87 -5.40 8.60
CA GLY A 239 26.00 -6.48 7.64
C GLY A 239 25.87 -7.89 8.22
N LYS A 240 25.52 -8.05 9.48
CA LYS A 240 25.28 -9.37 10.09
C LYS A 240 23.87 -9.85 9.83
N ILE A 241 23.72 -11.17 9.66
CA ILE A 241 22.43 -11.82 9.47
C ILE A 241 21.98 -12.57 10.72
N SER A 242 20.68 -12.61 10.95
CA SER A 242 20.05 -13.38 12.03
C SER A 242 18.67 -13.87 11.61
N THR A 243 18.18 -14.93 12.25
CA THR A 243 16.80 -15.39 12.15
C THR A 243 15.91 -14.56 13.08
N VAL A 244 14.80 -13.99 12.56
CA VAL A 244 13.84 -13.22 13.34
C VAL A 244 12.47 -13.90 13.47
N ALA A 245 12.15 -14.85 12.57
CA ALA A 245 10.97 -15.70 12.69
C ALA A 245 11.20 -17.06 12.05
N GLY A 246 10.56 -18.08 12.60
CA GLY A 246 10.59 -19.45 12.07
C GLY A 246 11.65 -20.34 12.71
N THR A 247 11.25 -21.57 13.09
CA THR A 247 12.16 -22.61 13.62
C THR A 247 12.91 -23.34 12.50
N GLY A 248 12.46 -23.22 11.25
CA GLY A 248 12.92 -24.00 10.10
C GLY A 248 12.22 -25.33 9.92
N VAL A 249 11.30 -25.67 10.81
CA VAL A 249 10.40 -26.82 10.62
C VAL A 249 9.15 -26.33 9.89
N ALA A 250 8.86 -26.90 8.73
CA ALA A 250 7.65 -26.59 7.97
C ALA A 250 6.39 -26.92 8.77
N GLY A 251 5.47 -25.97 8.90
CA GLY A 251 4.23 -26.16 9.64
C GLY A 251 3.58 -24.86 10.05
N PHE A 252 2.58 -24.98 10.93
CA PHE A 252 1.86 -23.85 11.51
C PHE A 252 1.82 -23.97 13.03
N GLY A 253 2.22 -22.92 13.73
CA GLY A 253 2.17 -22.86 15.19
C GLY A 253 2.85 -21.62 15.74
N GLY A 254 2.74 -21.43 17.07
CA GLY A 254 3.45 -20.38 17.80
C GLY A 254 2.74 -19.01 17.82
N ASP A 255 1.45 -18.91 17.44
CA ASP A 255 0.67 -17.68 17.58
C ASP A 255 0.62 -17.20 19.03
N GLY A 256 0.82 -15.88 19.22
CA GLY A 256 0.89 -15.23 20.53
C GLY A 256 2.26 -15.33 21.22
N GLY A 257 3.17 -16.19 20.73
CA GLY A 257 4.51 -16.40 21.26
C GLY A 257 5.62 -15.70 20.45
N PRO A 258 6.89 -15.96 20.83
CA PRO A 258 8.06 -15.43 20.12
C PRO A 258 8.10 -15.93 18.67
N ALA A 259 8.30 -15.03 17.70
CA ALA A 259 8.33 -15.35 16.27
C ALA A 259 9.45 -16.35 15.93
N THR A 260 10.58 -16.33 16.63
CA THR A 260 11.69 -17.28 16.46
C THR A 260 11.34 -18.71 16.87
N SER A 261 10.31 -18.89 17.69
CA SER A 261 9.80 -20.20 18.12
C SER A 261 8.60 -20.69 17.29
N ALA A 262 8.10 -19.87 16.37
CA ALA A 262 6.97 -20.24 15.52
C ALA A 262 7.38 -21.19 14.39
N GLN A 263 6.44 -22.02 13.95
CA GLN A 263 6.58 -22.75 12.69
C GLN A 263 6.00 -21.90 11.56
N LEU A 264 6.74 -21.77 10.47
CA LEU A 264 6.32 -21.17 9.21
C LEU A 264 6.35 -22.22 8.10
N HIS A 265 5.55 -22.01 7.05
CA HIS A 265 5.59 -22.93 5.90
C HIS A 265 5.65 -22.16 4.57
N LEU A 266 6.85 -22.12 4.02
CA LEU A 266 7.19 -21.40 2.78
C LEU A 266 6.74 -19.94 2.85
N PRO A 267 7.38 -19.09 3.69
CA PRO A 267 7.13 -17.65 3.68
C PRO A 267 7.60 -17.07 2.36
N VAL A 268 6.75 -16.28 1.68
CA VAL A 268 7.00 -15.79 0.33
C VAL A 268 6.86 -14.28 0.16
N GLY A 269 5.87 -13.64 0.73
CA GLY A 269 5.65 -12.19 0.66
C GLY A 269 5.91 -11.53 2.01
N LEU A 270 6.48 -10.33 1.97
CA LEU A 270 6.81 -9.50 3.13
C LEU A 270 6.36 -8.06 2.90
N VAL A 271 5.86 -7.40 3.95
CA VAL A 271 5.68 -5.94 3.97
C VAL A 271 5.75 -5.42 5.40
N LEU A 272 6.29 -4.22 5.58
CA LEU A 272 6.32 -3.49 6.86
C LEU A 272 5.17 -2.50 6.94
N ASP A 273 4.49 -2.42 8.09
CA ASP A 273 3.55 -1.34 8.36
C ASP A 273 4.26 -0.08 8.90
N SER A 274 3.51 1.01 9.08
CA SER A 274 4.04 2.28 9.56
C SER A 274 4.63 2.22 10.98
N ALA A 275 4.25 1.20 11.77
CA ALA A 275 4.76 0.95 13.11
C ALA A 275 5.99 0.03 13.12
N GLY A 276 6.44 -0.46 11.95
CA GLY A 276 7.56 -1.38 11.80
C GLY A 276 7.23 -2.85 12.07
N ASN A 277 5.94 -3.21 12.15
CA ASN A 277 5.56 -4.61 12.21
C ASN A 277 5.68 -5.27 10.82
N LEU A 278 6.07 -6.53 10.79
CA LEU A 278 6.28 -7.27 9.56
C LEU A 278 5.10 -8.22 9.28
N TYR A 279 4.42 -8.04 8.16
CA TYR A 279 3.45 -9.01 7.66
C TYR A 279 4.14 -10.01 6.76
N ILE A 280 3.72 -11.27 6.88
CA ILE A 280 4.33 -12.44 6.23
C ILE A 280 3.22 -13.24 5.59
N SER A 281 3.27 -13.45 4.28
CA SER A 281 2.42 -14.43 3.62
C SER A 281 3.06 -15.82 3.69
N GLU A 282 2.33 -16.77 4.23
CA GLU A 282 2.69 -18.18 4.30
C GLU A 282 1.97 -18.97 3.22
N PHE A 283 2.66 -19.18 2.11
CA PHE A 283 2.09 -19.78 0.90
C PHE A 283 1.43 -21.13 1.15
N ARG A 284 2.11 -22.03 1.88
CA ARG A 284 1.64 -23.39 2.15
C ARG A 284 0.68 -23.50 3.36
N ASN A 285 0.66 -22.48 4.21
CA ASN A 285 -0.28 -22.41 5.33
C ASN A 285 -1.57 -21.64 4.98
N HIS A 286 -1.66 -21.06 3.77
CA HIS A 286 -2.82 -20.28 3.33
C HIS A 286 -3.21 -19.18 4.33
N ARG A 287 -2.19 -18.48 4.89
CA ARG A 287 -2.34 -17.49 5.96
C ARG A 287 -1.48 -16.26 5.74
N ILE A 288 -1.91 -15.20 6.41
CA ILE A 288 -1.06 -14.03 6.65
C ILE A 288 -0.77 -13.98 8.13
N ARG A 289 0.52 -13.87 8.48
CA ARG A 289 0.99 -13.67 9.84
C ARG A 289 1.54 -12.26 10.00
N LYS A 290 1.49 -11.74 11.22
CA LYS A 290 2.11 -10.47 11.60
C LYS A 290 3.10 -10.72 12.73
N MET A 291 4.34 -10.29 12.53
CA MET A 291 5.35 -10.19 13.57
C MET A 291 5.40 -8.76 14.06
N THR A 292 5.19 -8.56 15.35
CA THR A 292 5.25 -7.24 15.99
C THR A 292 6.69 -6.86 16.35
N THR A 293 6.92 -5.57 16.58
CA THR A 293 8.26 -5.03 16.90
C THR A 293 8.84 -5.58 18.20
N ASP A 294 8.00 -6.09 19.12
CA ASP A 294 8.41 -6.80 20.33
C ASP A 294 8.76 -8.29 20.08
N GLY A 295 8.71 -8.73 18.82
CA GLY A 295 9.12 -10.07 18.38
C GLY A 295 8.07 -11.16 18.55
N LYS A 296 6.81 -10.83 18.86
CA LYS A 296 5.72 -11.81 18.87
C LYS A 296 5.12 -11.99 17.48
N ILE A 297 4.51 -13.14 17.22
CA ILE A 297 3.85 -13.44 15.96
C ILE A 297 2.42 -13.89 16.19
N GLY A 298 1.52 -13.55 15.25
CA GLY A 298 0.12 -13.97 15.27
C GLY A 298 -0.50 -14.02 13.88
N SER A 299 -1.58 -14.79 13.72
CA SER A 299 -2.34 -14.86 12.47
C SER A 299 -3.23 -13.63 12.31
N VAL A 300 -3.23 -13.05 11.11
CA VAL A 300 -4.06 -11.88 10.73
C VAL A 300 -5.21 -12.31 9.83
N ALA A 301 -4.97 -13.21 8.90
CA ALA A 301 -5.96 -13.71 7.97
C ALA A 301 -5.66 -15.15 7.55
N GLY A 302 -6.71 -15.88 7.24
CA GLY A 302 -6.62 -17.23 6.71
C GLY A 302 -6.83 -18.31 7.77
N THR A 303 -7.69 -19.28 7.46
CA THR A 303 -7.96 -20.46 8.32
C THR A 303 -6.96 -21.59 8.14
N GLY A 304 -6.14 -21.52 7.07
CA GLY A 304 -5.27 -22.63 6.63
C GLY A 304 -5.93 -23.58 5.62
N ALA A 305 -7.22 -23.43 5.36
CA ALA A 305 -7.88 -24.14 4.28
C ALA A 305 -7.68 -23.41 2.95
N ALA A 306 -7.20 -24.11 1.93
CA ALA A 306 -7.01 -23.57 0.58
C ALA A 306 -8.36 -23.37 -0.10
N ALA A 307 -8.97 -22.20 0.06
CA ALA A 307 -10.28 -21.85 -0.50
C ALA A 307 -10.46 -20.34 -0.62
N PHE A 308 -11.63 -19.91 -1.09
CA PHE A 308 -12.07 -18.52 -1.11
C PHE A 308 -13.30 -18.35 -0.22
N GLY A 309 -13.29 -17.33 0.65
CA GLY A 309 -14.44 -17.00 1.47
C GLY A 309 -14.15 -15.87 2.46
N GLY A 310 -15.19 -15.44 3.16
CA GLY A 310 -15.10 -14.50 4.28
C GLY A 310 -15.18 -13.02 3.90
N ASP A 311 -15.46 -12.65 2.64
CA ASP A 311 -15.65 -11.25 2.25
C ASP A 311 -16.75 -10.57 3.06
N GLY A 312 -16.47 -9.35 3.53
CA GLY A 312 -17.36 -8.57 4.40
C GLY A 312 -17.32 -8.96 5.87
N GLY A 313 -16.67 -10.07 6.22
CA GLY A 313 -16.49 -10.54 7.59
C GLY A 313 -15.05 -10.34 8.10
N PRO A 314 -14.79 -10.75 9.36
CA PRO A 314 -13.47 -10.70 9.97
C PRO A 314 -12.41 -11.42 9.14
N ALA A 315 -11.17 -10.86 9.09
CA ALA A 315 -10.09 -11.42 8.27
C ALA A 315 -9.55 -12.76 8.79
N ALA A 316 -9.49 -12.97 10.10
CA ALA A 316 -8.90 -14.17 10.70
C ALA A 316 -9.61 -15.48 10.28
N PRO A 317 -10.98 -15.58 10.27
CA PRO A 317 -11.69 -16.74 9.77
C PRO A 317 -11.88 -16.78 8.25
N ALA A 318 -11.36 -15.80 7.50
CA ALA A 318 -11.45 -15.81 6.04
C ALA A 318 -10.63 -16.96 5.43
N GLN A 319 -10.97 -17.36 4.24
CA GLN A 319 -10.22 -18.35 3.47
C GLN A 319 -9.38 -17.67 2.41
N LEU A 320 -8.12 -18.07 2.32
CA LEU A 320 -7.14 -17.68 1.32
C LEU A 320 -6.60 -18.93 0.60
N ASN A 321 -6.08 -18.74 -0.60
CA ASN A 321 -5.52 -19.86 -1.36
C ASN A 321 -4.14 -19.49 -1.94
N HIS A 322 -3.08 -19.91 -1.25
CA HIS A 322 -1.70 -19.63 -1.61
C HIS A 322 -1.45 -18.09 -1.72
N PRO A 323 -1.70 -17.29 -0.66
CA PRO A 323 -1.45 -15.84 -0.70
C PRO A 323 0.04 -15.59 -0.99
N PHE A 324 0.32 -14.58 -1.83
CA PHE A 324 1.68 -14.28 -2.26
C PHE A 324 2.10 -12.86 -1.85
N GLY A 325 2.09 -11.90 -2.75
CA GLY A 325 2.51 -10.53 -2.50
C GLY A 325 1.63 -9.80 -1.50
N LEU A 326 2.24 -8.90 -0.76
CA LEU A 326 1.61 -8.05 0.25
C LEU A 326 1.99 -6.60 0.00
N ALA A 327 1.06 -5.68 0.24
CA ALA A 327 1.34 -4.25 0.31
C ALA A 327 0.54 -3.62 1.45
N VAL A 328 1.08 -2.53 2.01
CA VAL A 328 0.40 -1.73 3.04
C VAL A 328 0.37 -0.29 2.56
N ASP A 329 -0.79 0.35 2.61
CA ASP A 329 -0.91 1.77 2.26
C ASP A 329 -0.54 2.68 3.43
N CYS A 330 -0.58 3.99 3.18
CA CYS A 330 -0.21 5.02 4.15
C CYS A 330 -1.11 5.08 5.40
N VAL A 331 -2.21 4.30 5.44
CA VAL A 331 -3.12 4.18 6.59
C VAL A 331 -3.17 2.76 7.15
N ASP A 332 -2.19 1.93 6.81
CA ASP A 332 -2.04 0.55 7.24
C ASP A 332 -3.16 -0.40 6.76
N THR A 333 -3.84 -0.11 5.65
CA THR A 333 -4.66 -1.11 4.96
C THR A 333 -3.76 -2.14 4.31
N LEU A 334 -3.95 -3.42 4.65
CA LEU A 334 -3.17 -4.52 4.08
C LEU A 334 -3.84 -5.06 2.82
N TYR A 335 -3.11 -5.08 1.72
CA TYR A 335 -3.51 -5.68 0.45
C TYR A 335 -2.81 -7.02 0.26
N ILE A 336 -3.52 -8.00 -0.31
CA ILE A 336 -3.07 -9.40 -0.44
C ILE A 336 -3.33 -9.87 -1.86
N ALA A 337 -2.32 -10.39 -2.53
CA ALA A 337 -2.47 -11.15 -3.74
C ALA A 337 -2.91 -12.59 -3.38
N ASP A 338 -4.19 -12.87 -3.48
CA ASP A 338 -4.81 -14.18 -3.21
C ASP A 338 -4.67 -15.07 -4.46
N TYR A 339 -3.44 -15.53 -4.67
CA TYR A 339 -2.85 -16.02 -5.91
C TYR A 339 -3.69 -17.08 -6.62
N ASN A 340 -4.03 -18.19 -5.97
CA ASN A 340 -4.80 -19.26 -6.59
C ASN A 340 -6.32 -18.98 -6.64
N ASN A 341 -6.77 -17.95 -5.91
CA ASN A 341 -8.15 -17.47 -6.00
C ASN A 341 -8.32 -16.43 -7.14
N ASN A 342 -7.25 -16.06 -7.84
CA ASN A 342 -7.27 -15.05 -8.90
C ASN A 342 -7.94 -13.74 -8.45
N ARG A 343 -7.61 -13.29 -7.24
CA ARG A 343 -8.19 -12.09 -6.61
C ARG A 343 -7.14 -11.26 -5.91
N MET A 344 -7.44 -9.98 -5.82
CA MET A 344 -6.77 -9.08 -4.88
C MET A 344 -7.71 -8.84 -3.71
N ARG A 345 -7.23 -9.04 -2.49
CA ARG A 345 -7.99 -8.84 -1.25
C ARG A 345 -7.41 -7.67 -0.45
N LYS A 346 -8.23 -7.03 0.37
CA LYS A 346 -7.75 -6.05 1.36
C LYS A 346 -8.31 -6.35 2.74
N ILE A 347 -7.53 -6.02 3.76
CA ILE A 347 -7.94 -5.97 5.17
C ILE A 347 -7.85 -4.51 5.58
N ALA A 348 -8.98 -3.91 5.95
CA ALA A 348 -9.01 -2.53 6.41
C ALA A 348 -8.14 -2.36 7.66
N SER A 349 -7.50 -1.20 7.81
CA SER A 349 -6.77 -0.89 9.04
C SER A 349 -7.72 -0.83 10.23
N ALA A 350 -7.34 -1.42 11.36
CA ALA A 350 -8.10 -1.28 12.62
C ALA A 350 -8.22 0.20 13.05
N ARG A 351 -7.25 1.05 12.66
CA ARG A 351 -7.28 2.50 12.89
C ARG A 351 -8.35 3.23 12.08
N LEU A 352 -8.87 2.61 11.01
CA LEU A 352 -9.98 3.13 10.20
C LEU A 352 -11.35 2.70 10.72
N ALA A 353 -11.41 1.88 11.79
CA ALA A 353 -12.69 1.49 12.37
C ALA A 353 -13.51 2.73 12.73
N GLY A 354 -14.65 2.94 12.05
CA GLY A 354 -15.50 4.12 12.19
C GLY A 354 -15.10 5.34 11.37
N LEU A 355 -14.00 5.31 10.60
CA LEU A 355 -13.65 6.35 9.63
C LEU A 355 -14.05 5.91 8.21
N PRO A 356 -14.35 6.87 7.30
CA PRO A 356 -14.64 6.55 5.91
C PRO A 356 -13.44 5.90 5.21
N GLU A 357 -13.70 4.89 4.38
CA GLU A 357 -12.65 4.26 3.56
C GLU A 357 -12.04 5.25 2.56
N SER A 358 -10.75 5.05 2.24
CA SER A 358 -10.10 5.78 1.14
C SER A 358 -10.81 5.48 -0.18
N GLY A 359 -11.10 6.53 -0.95
CA GLY A 359 -11.89 6.46 -2.18
C GLY A 359 -13.39 6.66 -1.99
N ALA A 360 -13.91 6.65 -0.74
CA ALA A 360 -15.32 6.90 -0.49
C ALA A 360 -15.79 8.25 -1.05
N VAL A 361 -16.87 8.25 -1.79
CA VAL A 361 -17.53 9.48 -2.27
C VAL A 361 -18.66 9.82 -1.33
N VAL A 362 -18.61 11.02 -0.77
CA VAL A 362 -19.52 11.47 0.28
C VAL A 362 -20.04 12.88 0.00
N SER A 363 -21.11 13.25 0.70
CA SER A 363 -21.57 14.63 0.81
C SER A 363 -21.52 15.06 2.28
N TRP A 364 -21.08 16.26 2.58
CA TRP A 364 -20.99 16.80 3.92
C TRP A 364 -22.14 17.75 4.20
N ALA A 365 -22.89 17.52 5.27
CA ALA A 365 -23.91 18.46 5.75
C ALA A 365 -23.50 19.06 7.09
N SER A 366 -23.61 20.37 7.23
CA SER A 366 -23.46 21.01 8.53
C SER A 366 -24.58 20.53 9.48
N VAL A 367 -24.20 20.11 10.69
CA VAL A 367 -25.19 19.69 11.71
C VAL A 367 -26.09 20.86 12.13
N ARG A 368 -25.57 22.08 12.09
CA ARG A 368 -26.31 23.29 12.44
C ARG A 368 -27.32 23.71 11.35
N SER A 369 -26.85 23.90 10.11
CA SER A 369 -27.67 24.50 9.04
C SER A 369 -28.35 23.49 8.13
N ARG A 370 -27.93 22.22 8.16
CA ARG A 370 -28.32 21.16 7.23
C ARG A 370 -27.97 21.42 5.76
N LEU A 371 -27.27 22.53 5.48
CA LEU A 371 -26.75 22.84 4.15
C LEU A 371 -25.54 21.97 3.80
N ARG A 372 -25.30 21.78 2.49
CA ARG A 372 -24.20 20.95 1.97
C ARG A 372 -22.93 21.76 1.76
N MET A 373 -21.78 21.12 2.01
CA MET A 373 -20.50 21.63 1.57
C MET A 373 -20.38 21.51 0.06
N GLY A 374 -20.10 22.58 -0.64
CA GLY A 374 -19.96 22.56 -2.09
C GLY A 374 -19.17 23.74 -2.64
N VAL A 375 -18.61 23.59 -3.82
CA VAL A 375 -17.85 24.65 -4.48
C VAL A 375 -18.80 25.72 -5.03
N TRP A 376 -18.50 26.98 -4.68
CA TRP A 376 -19.34 28.12 -5.06
C TRP A 376 -19.47 28.26 -6.59
N ARG A 377 -20.70 28.43 -7.07
CA ARG A 377 -21.02 28.55 -8.51
C ARG A 377 -20.52 27.38 -9.36
N GLU A 378 -20.33 26.21 -8.77
CA GLU A 378 -19.82 25.01 -9.45
C GLU A 378 -18.46 25.23 -10.17
N SER A 379 -17.65 26.16 -9.70
CA SER A 379 -16.35 26.51 -10.29
C SER A 379 -15.37 25.34 -10.26
N THR A 380 -14.56 25.21 -11.31
CA THR A 380 -13.44 24.25 -11.38
C THR A 380 -12.07 24.93 -11.27
N ARG A 381 -12.02 26.23 -10.96
CA ARG A 381 -10.78 27.02 -10.87
C ARG A 381 -10.09 26.82 -9.52
N ASP A 382 -8.77 27.02 -9.49
CA ASP A 382 -8.01 27.15 -8.25
C ASP A 382 -8.46 28.40 -7.48
N GLY A 383 -8.50 28.31 -6.14
CA GLY A 383 -8.95 29.38 -5.27
C GLY A 383 -10.46 29.57 -5.23
N ALA A 384 -11.25 28.71 -5.91
CA ALA A 384 -12.70 28.80 -5.80
C ALA A 384 -13.15 28.44 -4.38
N GLU A 385 -13.91 29.35 -3.76
CA GLU A 385 -14.37 29.23 -2.39
C GLU A 385 -15.35 28.05 -2.20
N VAL A 386 -15.32 27.46 -1.03
CA VAL A 386 -16.24 26.39 -0.61
C VAL A 386 -17.28 26.98 0.34
N HIS A 387 -18.53 26.77 0.02
CA HIS A 387 -19.68 27.35 0.68
C HIS A 387 -20.67 26.30 1.19
N GLN A 388 -21.58 26.73 2.06
CA GLN A 388 -22.80 25.99 2.36
C GLN A 388 -23.84 26.26 1.28
N LEU A 389 -24.36 25.21 0.68
CA LEU A 389 -25.31 25.27 -0.42
C LEU A 389 -26.55 24.41 -0.11
N LEU A 390 -27.69 24.75 -0.72
CA LEU A 390 -28.85 23.86 -0.69
C LEU A 390 -28.49 22.50 -1.28
N ALA A 391 -29.04 21.43 -0.72
CA ALA A 391 -28.77 20.07 -1.17
C ALA A 391 -29.18 19.89 -2.63
N ALA A 392 -28.26 19.47 -3.48
CA ALA A 392 -28.49 19.09 -4.86
C ALA A 392 -27.65 17.83 -5.20
N PRO A 393 -28.18 16.92 -6.00
CA PRO A 393 -27.42 15.72 -6.40
C PRO A 393 -26.43 16.06 -7.51
N ARG A 394 -25.49 17.00 -7.22
CA ARG A 394 -24.52 17.51 -8.19
C ARG A 394 -23.09 17.27 -7.71
N ASP A 395 -22.19 16.99 -8.63
CA ASP A 395 -20.81 16.60 -8.34
C ASP A 395 -19.98 17.66 -7.62
N HIS A 396 -20.32 18.96 -7.71
CA HIS A 396 -19.68 20.03 -6.95
C HIS A 396 -19.99 19.98 -5.42
N GLN A 397 -20.97 19.16 -4.98
CA GLN A 397 -21.31 18.88 -3.59
C GLN A 397 -20.90 17.47 -3.15
N ARG A 398 -20.20 16.73 -4.03
CA ARG A 398 -19.67 15.40 -3.79
C ARG A 398 -18.17 15.48 -3.59
N TRP A 399 -17.68 14.80 -2.58
CA TRP A 399 -16.28 14.83 -2.19
C TRP A 399 -15.76 13.42 -2.04
N ARG A 400 -14.61 13.15 -2.64
CA ARG A 400 -13.89 11.89 -2.46
C ARG A 400 -12.89 12.04 -1.32
N LEU A 401 -12.93 11.13 -0.37
CA LEU A 401 -11.98 11.05 0.73
C LEU A 401 -10.83 10.16 0.31
N VAL A 402 -9.63 10.71 0.22
CA VAL A 402 -8.43 9.94 -0.15
C VAL A 402 -7.45 10.00 1.03
N ALA A 403 -7.11 8.82 1.56
CA ALA A 403 -6.12 8.75 2.62
C ALA A 403 -4.78 9.37 2.15
N ALA A 404 -4.21 10.26 2.98
CA ALA A 404 -3.03 11.06 2.67
C ALA A 404 -1.88 10.84 3.66
N GLY A 405 -1.96 9.78 4.47
CA GLY A 405 -0.94 9.43 5.47
C GLY A 405 -1.45 9.49 6.90
N GLN A 406 -0.51 9.51 7.85
CA GLN A 406 -0.78 9.61 9.28
C GLN A 406 0.03 10.73 9.91
N HIS A 407 -0.51 11.31 10.99
CA HIS A 407 0.19 12.27 11.82
C HIS A 407 -0.22 12.08 13.28
N ASN A 408 0.75 11.87 14.17
CA ASN A 408 0.51 11.59 15.60
C ASN A 408 -0.51 10.45 15.86
N GLY A 409 -0.52 9.42 14.98
CA GLY A 409 -1.45 8.29 15.08
C GLY A 409 -2.83 8.52 14.45
N ASP A 410 -3.16 9.72 14.01
CA ASP A 410 -4.42 10.03 13.33
C ASP A 410 -4.27 9.85 11.81
N VAL A 411 -5.33 9.32 11.19
CA VAL A 411 -5.42 9.22 9.72
C VAL A 411 -5.69 10.59 9.14
N LEU A 412 -4.91 10.94 8.12
CA LEU A 412 -5.09 12.16 7.35
C LEU A 412 -5.78 11.86 6.02
N TYR A 413 -6.64 12.79 5.60
CA TYR A 413 -7.31 12.73 4.31
C TYR A 413 -6.99 13.97 3.49
N ARG A 414 -6.89 13.82 2.17
CA ARG A 414 -7.20 14.89 1.23
C ARG A 414 -8.67 14.73 0.82
N ILE A 415 -9.38 15.82 0.73
CA ILE A 415 -10.83 15.87 0.43
C ILE A 415 -10.96 16.43 -0.99
N GLU A 416 -11.19 15.56 -1.97
CA GLU A 416 -11.23 15.90 -3.39
C GLU A 416 -12.66 16.18 -3.87
N ASN A 417 -12.86 17.29 -4.56
CA ASN A 417 -14.14 17.57 -5.20
C ASN A 417 -14.33 16.68 -6.45
N VAL A 418 -15.43 15.94 -6.52
CA VAL A 418 -15.69 14.99 -7.62
C VAL A 418 -15.77 15.66 -8.99
N ARG A 419 -16.29 16.91 -9.06
CA ARG A 419 -16.42 17.64 -10.31
C ARG A 419 -15.10 18.18 -10.87
N SER A 420 -14.28 18.77 -9.97
CA SER A 420 -13.06 19.47 -10.38
C SER A 420 -11.79 18.63 -10.27
N GLY A 421 -11.82 17.53 -9.50
CA GLY A 421 -10.63 16.77 -9.12
C GLY A 421 -9.68 17.54 -8.18
N LYS A 422 -10.08 18.74 -7.71
CA LYS A 422 -9.26 19.57 -6.83
C LYS A 422 -9.52 19.25 -5.36
N VAL A 423 -8.54 19.52 -4.52
CA VAL A 423 -8.62 19.23 -3.08
C VAL A 423 -9.05 20.45 -2.29
N LEU A 424 -9.68 20.19 -1.14
CA LEU A 424 -10.03 21.17 -0.15
C LEU A 424 -8.75 21.72 0.52
N GLU A 425 -8.62 23.05 0.59
CA GLU A 425 -7.46 23.70 1.23
C GLU A 425 -7.88 24.90 2.10
N ILE A 426 -6.97 25.32 2.97
CA ILE A 426 -7.01 26.65 3.56
C ILE A 426 -6.34 27.63 2.60
N ALA A 427 -7.09 28.60 2.11
CA ALA A 427 -6.61 29.57 1.13
C ALA A 427 -5.32 30.26 1.59
N GLY A 428 -4.27 30.17 0.76
CA GLY A 428 -2.96 30.76 1.04
C GLY A 428 -2.21 30.14 2.22
N ALA A 429 -2.53 28.91 2.61
CA ALA A 429 -1.92 28.17 3.73
C ALA A 429 -1.92 28.96 5.06
N GLN A 430 -2.94 29.78 5.30
CA GLN A 430 -3.07 30.61 6.51
C GLN A 430 -3.31 29.73 7.75
N GLN A 431 -2.72 30.12 8.88
CA GLN A 431 -2.93 29.43 10.17
C GLN A 431 -3.91 30.16 11.10
N ALA A 432 -4.39 31.34 10.70
CA ALA A 432 -5.26 32.16 11.53
C ALA A 432 -6.72 31.68 11.49
N SER A 433 -7.44 31.91 12.60
CA SER A 433 -8.90 31.77 12.65
C SER A 433 -9.56 32.75 11.66
N GLY A 434 -10.62 32.29 10.99
CA GLY A 434 -11.32 33.05 9.96
C GLY A 434 -10.78 32.89 8.53
N ALA A 435 -9.72 32.13 8.34
CA ALA A 435 -9.21 31.85 7.00
C ALA A 435 -10.23 31.04 6.17
N VAL A 436 -10.42 31.46 4.93
CA VAL A 436 -11.41 30.90 4.00
C VAL A 436 -10.96 29.53 3.48
N VAL A 437 -11.92 28.66 3.30
CA VAL A 437 -11.71 27.34 2.68
C VAL A 437 -12.01 27.42 1.19
N ALA A 438 -11.07 26.92 0.39
CA ALA A 438 -11.15 26.92 -1.07
C ALA A 438 -10.77 25.55 -1.65
N GLN A 439 -10.81 25.41 -2.96
CA GLN A 439 -10.25 24.25 -3.67
C GLN A 439 -9.02 24.65 -4.50
N ARG A 440 -8.05 23.74 -4.57
CA ARG A 440 -6.83 23.91 -5.40
C ARG A 440 -6.34 22.57 -5.94
N ALA A 441 -5.50 22.58 -6.96
CA ALA A 441 -4.76 21.39 -7.39
C ALA A 441 -3.94 20.81 -6.22
N TYR A 442 -3.84 19.49 -6.12
CA TYR A 442 -3.07 18.84 -5.05
C TYR A 442 -1.57 19.07 -5.26
N GLU A 443 -0.90 19.59 -4.23
CA GLU A 443 0.51 19.99 -4.28
C GLU A 443 1.46 18.93 -3.70
N GLY A 444 0.94 17.75 -3.32
CA GLY A 444 1.76 16.63 -2.82
C GLY A 444 1.66 16.40 -1.31
N ALA A 445 2.41 15.41 -0.82
CA ALA A 445 2.33 14.95 0.56
C ALA A 445 2.78 15.99 1.60
N ASP A 446 3.61 16.97 1.20
CA ASP A 446 4.10 18.04 2.07
C ASP A 446 3.15 19.25 2.13
N ALA A 447 2.08 19.24 1.35
CA ALA A 447 1.05 20.28 1.37
C ALA A 447 0.11 20.10 2.58
N HIS A 448 0.60 20.36 3.78
CA HIS A 448 -0.13 20.11 5.03
C HIS A 448 -1.43 20.91 5.16
N HIS A 449 -1.55 22.05 4.48
CA HIS A 449 -2.75 22.90 4.41
C HIS A 449 -3.87 22.25 3.55
N GLN A 450 -3.56 21.19 2.80
CA GLN A 450 -4.49 20.39 2.00
C GLN A 450 -4.82 19.03 2.65
N GLN A 451 -4.35 18.80 3.87
CA GLN A 451 -4.55 17.55 4.59
C GLN A 451 -5.42 17.77 5.83
N TRP A 452 -6.35 16.83 6.05
CA TRP A 452 -7.44 16.96 7.01
C TRP A 452 -7.56 15.73 7.87
N ARG A 453 -7.79 15.94 9.15
CA ARG A 453 -8.15 14.90 10.11
C ARG A 453 -9.65 14.90 10.33
N LEU A 454 -10.28 13.74 10.27
CA LEU A 454 -11.68 13.54 10.61
C LEU A 454 -11.76 13.06 12.06
N ILE A 455 -12.39 13.84 12.92
CA ILE A 455 -12.54 13.57 14.34
C ILE A 455 -13.98 13.15 14.59
N PRO A 456 -14.27 11.86 14.91
CA PRO A 456 -15.63 11.40 15.18
C PRO A 456 -16.24 12.09 16.39
N VAL A 457 -17.50 12.48 16.31
CA VAL A 457 -18.28 13.09 17.40
C VAL A 457 -19.38 12.13 17.81
N GLY A 458 -19.22 11.49 18.97
CA GLY A 458 -20.17 10.48 19.48
C GLY A 458 -19.93 9.07 18.90
N PRO A 459 -20.79 8.10 19.25
CA PRO A 459 -20.66 6.74 18.74
C PRO A 459 -20.81 6.73 17.22
N VAL A 460 -19.77 6.32 16.51
CA VAL A 460 -19.77 6.24 15.05
C VAL A 460 -20.47 4.95 14.64
N ALA A 461 -21.68 5.07 14.11
CA ALA A 461 -22.40 3.96 13.51
C ALA A 461 -22.37 4.12 11.98
N GLY A 462 -21.40 3.43 11.32
CA GLY A 462 -21.35 3.28 9.86
C GLY A 462 -21.07 4.57 9.05
N ALA A 463 -21.38 4.54 7.74
CA ALA A 463 -21.08 5.58 6.75
C ALA A 463 -21.86 6.92 6.93
N SER A 464 -22.53 7.15 8.04
CA SER A 464 -23.34 8.35 8.33
C SER A 464 -22.95 9.06 9.63
N GLY A 465 -21.70 8.92 10.07
CA GLY A 465 -21.18 9.53 11.30
C GLY A 465 -21.15 11.06 11.26
N VAL A 466 -21.08 11.67 12.44
CA VAL A 466 -20.82 13.11 12.60
C VAL A 466 -19.34 13.30 12.93
N TYR A 467 -18.69 14.27 12.27
CA TYR A 467 -17.27 14.54 12.40
C TYR A 467 -17.00 16.03 12.62
N GLU A 468 -15.93 16.33 13.34
CA GLU A 468 -15.20 17.58 13.21
C GLU A 468 -14.06 17.37 12.21
N ILE A 469 -13.78 18.38 11.36
CA ILE A 469 -12.78 18.30 10.31
C ILE A 469 -11.67 19.29 10.66
N ALA A 470 -10.48 18.79 11.05
CA ALA A 470 -9.34 19.58 11.45
C ALA A 470 -8.29 19.67 10.34
N ASN A 471 -7.77 20.86 10.07
CA ASN A 471 -6.66 21.03 9.15
C ASN A 471 -5.33 20.62 9.80
N ARG A 472 -4.49 19.86 9.08
CA ARG A 472 -3.19 19.39 9.59
C ARG A 472 -2.22 20.54 9.87
N HIS A 473 -2.22 21.58 9.02
CA HIS A 473 -1.26 22.67 9.10
C HIS A 473 -1.54 23.62 10.27
N SER A 474 -2.82 24.02 10.45
CA SER A 474 -3.24 24.97 11.46
C SER A 474 -3.72 24.34 12.76
N GLY A 475 -4.16 23.07 12.73
CA GLY A 475 -4.86 22.44 13.83
C GLY A 475 -6.29 22.91 14.04
N LEU A 476 -6.75 23.91 13.28
CA LEU A 476 -8.07 24.52 13.43
C LEU A 476 -9.16 23.69 12.74
N LEU A 477 -10.41 23.84 13.20
CA LEU A 477 -11.58 23.09 12.72
C LEU A 477 -12.32 23.85 11.61
N LEU A 478 -12.90 23.10 10.67
CA LEU A 478 -13.82 23.69 9.70
C LEU A 478 -15.12 24.12 10.39
N ARG A 479 -15.51 25.34 10.21
CA ARG A 479 -16.70 25.94 10.79
C ARG A 479 -17.58 26.63 9.74
N VAL A 480 -18.87 26.64 10.01
CA VAL A 480 -19.84 27.46 9.31
C VAL A 480 -19.88 28.86 9.93
N ASP A 481 -19.77 29.91 9.12
CA ASP A 481 -19.99 31.28 9.60
C ASP A 481 -21.44 31.45 10.08
N THR A 482 -21.57 31.95 11.32
CA THR A 482 -22.87 32.14 11.97
C THR A 482 -23.56 33.45 11.60
N ASN A 483 -22.84 34.37 10.93
CA ASN A 483 -23.29 35.72 10.61
C ASN A 483 -23.88 35.84 9.19
N ALA A 484 -24.76 34.93 8.80
CA ALA A 484 -25.50 34.96 7.53
C ALA A 484 -24.67 34.78 6.24
N ARG A 485 -23.40 34.45 6.32
CA ARG A 485 -22.57 34.09 5.16
C ARG A 485 -22.53 32.58 4.97
N THR A 486 -22.55 32.17 3.72
CA THR A 486 -22.49 30.73 3.35
C THR A 486 -21.06 30.18 3.32
N VAL A 487 -20.06 31.02 3.61
CA VAL A 487 -18.63 30.68 3.55
C VAL A 487 -18.24 29.71 4.65
N ILE A 488 -17.43 28.73 4.33
CA ILE A 488 -16.80 27.81 5.27
C ILE A 488 -15.40 28.35 5.59
N MET A 489 -15.05 28.42 6.86
CA MET A 489 -13.77 28.93 7.35
C MET A 489 -13.21 28.01 8.43
N GLN A 490 -11.91 28.14 8.72
CA GLN A 490 -11.31 27.47 9.87
C GLN A 490 -11.43 28.32 11.13
N ASP A 491 -11.55 27.69 12.29
CA ASP A 491 -11.64 28.39 13.58
C ASP A 491 -11.11 27.56 14.75
N GLY A 492 -10.76 28.24 15.84
CA GLY A 492 -10.36 27.62 17.10
C GLY A 492 -11.49 26.89 17.83
N ALA A 493 -11.16 26.26 18.95
CA ALA A 493 -12.07 25.40 19.70
C ALA A 493 -13.19 26.14 20.48
N GLU A 494 -13.28 27.47 20.44
CA GLU A 494 -14.29 28.25 21.17
C GLU A 494 -15.54 28.49 20.32
N GLY A 495 -16.73 28.46 20.94
CA GLY A 495 -18.01 28.75 20.31
C GLY A 495 -19.00 27.57 20.20
N ASP A 496 -20.04 27.74 19.38
CA ASP A 496 -21.11 26.75 19.20
C ASP A 496 -20.58 25.46 18.53
N HIS A 497 -20.52 24.39 19.29
CA HIS A 497 -20.05 23.08 18.81
C HIS A 497 -20.76 22.60 17.55
N ARG A 498 -22.07 22.88 17.38
CA ARG A 498 -22.83 22.43 16.20
C ARG A 498 -22.40 23.12 14.90
N SER A 499 -21.79 24.30 14.96
CA SER A 499 -21.27 25.01 13.78
C SER A 499 -20.04 24.34 13.18
N ARG A 500 -19.34 23.50 13.94
CA ARG A 500 -18.11 22.78 13.54
C ARG A 500 -18.36 21.31 13.20
N GLN A 501 -19.59 20.81 13.43
CA GLN A 501 -19.94 19.41 13.21
C GLN A 501 -20.52 19.21 11.81
N TRP A 502 -20.01 18.19 11.15
CA TRP A 502 -20.37 17.83 9.78
C TRP A 502 -20.86 16.39 9.75
N GLN A 503 -22.08 16.20 9.30
CA GLN A 503 -22.64 14.87 9.06
C GLN A 503 -22.17 14.36 7.69
N LEU A 504 -21.54 13.22 7.68
CA LEU A 504 -21.19 12.49 6.46
C LEU A 504 -22.43 11.78 5.95
N LEU A 505 -22.69 11.92 4.66
CA LEU A 505 -23.83 11.32 3.99
C LEU A 505 -23.32 10.52 2.79
N PRO A 506 -23.64 9.23 2.69
CA PRO A 506 -23.31 8.45 1.50
C PRO A 506 -24.04 9.02 0.29
N VAL A 507 -23.43 8.88 -0.89
CA VAL A 507 -23.91 9.41 -2.17
C VAL A 507 -24.30 8.27 -3.10
#